data_b4ff0b49e64783a90e4e9be47718ed66
#
_entry.id   b4ff0b49e64783a90e4e9be47718ed66
#
_cell.length_a   1.000
_cell.length_b   1.000
_cell.length_c   1.000
_cell.angle_alpha   90.00
_cell.angle_beta   90.00
_cell.angle_gamma   90.00
#
_symmetry.space_group_name_H-M   'P 1'
#
loop_
_entity.id
_entity.type
_entity.pdbx_description
1 polymer ?
#
loop_
_entity_poly.entity_id
_entity_poly.type
_entity_poly.pdbx_seq_one_letter_code
_entity_poly.pdbx_strand_id
1 'polypeptide(L)' 'MDIWKIIYTTESGYEDEIKVSAINKFMAWDIFEDIVKDFDEKVISADCFRVVDS' A
#
# COMPACT_ATOMS: atom_id res chain seq x y z
N MET A 1 15.38 7.66 1.30
CA MET A 1 14.02 7.16 1.46
C MET A 1 13.98 5.65 1.33
N ASP A 2 13.12 5.02 2.07
CA ASP A 2 12.94 3.57 1.98
C ASP A 2 11.81 3.23 1.03
N ILE A 3 11.86 2.01 0.50
CA ILE A 3 10.77 1.46 -0.29
C ILE A 3 9.86 0.67 0.62
N TRP A 4 8.56 0.92 0.52
CA TRP A 4 7.55 0.23 1.30
C TRP A 4 6.63 -0.53 0.34
N LYS A 5 6.33 -1.78 0.69
CA LYS A 5 5.39 -2.60 -0.06
C LYS A 5 4.08 -2.65 0.69
N ILE A 6 2.99 -2.38 0.00
CA ILE A 6 1.65 -2.48 0.56
C ILE A 6 0.89 -3.54 -0.22
N ILE A 7 0.51 -4.60 0.47
CA ILE A 7 -0.29 -5.70 -0.10
C ILE A 7 -1.72 -5.48 0.35
N TYR A 8 -2.66 -5.47 -0.57
CA TYR A 8 -4.05 -5.18 -0.24
C TYR A 8 -5.03 -6.14 -0.92
N THR A 9 -6.22 -6.24 -0.33
CA THR A 9 -7.32 -7.04 -0.85
C THR A 9 -8.56 -6.15 -0.93
N THR A 10 -9.31 -6.24 -2.03
CA THR A 10 -10.54 -5.49 -2.23
C THR A 10 -11.77 -6.32 -1.86
N GLU A 11 -12.94 -5.68 -1.86
CA GLU A 11 -14.21 -6.35 -1.54
C GLU A 11 -14.51 -7.55 -2.43
N SER A 12 -14.09 -7.49 -3.70
CA SER A 12 -14.29 -8.59 -4.64
C SER A 12 -13.31 -9.75 -4.46
N GLY A 13 -12.35 -9.60 -3.54
CA GLY A 13 -11.32 -10.60 -3.32
C GLY A 13 -10.08 -10.44 -4.19
N TYR A 14 -9.99 -9.34 -4.92
CA TYR A 14 -8.82 -9.04 -5.73
C TYR A 14 -7.65 -8.64 -4.83
N GLU A 15 -6.51 -9.27 -5.02
CA GLU A 15 -5.28 -8.98 -4.28
C GLU A 15 -4.23 -8.42 -5.22
N ASP A 16 -3.53 -7.40 -4.73
CA ASP A 16 -2.41 -6.82 -5.48
C ASP A 16 -1.44 -6.16 -4.50
N GLU A 17 -0.35 -5.64 -5.02
CA GLU A 17 0.62 -4.93 -4.22
C GLU A 17 1.08 -3.66 -4.90
N ILE A 18 1.46 -2.68 -4.07
CA ILE A 18 1.99 -1.41 -4.54
C ILE A 18 3.29 -1.14 -3.78
N LYS A 19 4.27 -0.56 -4.46
CA LYS A 19 5.50 -0.11 -3.81
C LYS A 19 5.53 1.41 -3.84
N VAL A 20 5.87 1.99 -2.69
CA VAL A 20 5.97 3.45 -2.55
C VAL A 20 7.28 3.82 -1.88
N SER A 21 7.81 5.00 -2.23
CA SER A 21 8.98 5.57 -1.57
C SER A 21 8.51 6.48 -0.45
N ALA A 22 8.95 6.24 0.78
CA ALA A 22 8.56 7.03 1.92
C ALA A 22 9.64 6.99 3.00
N ILE A 23 9.66 8.00 3.86
CA ILE A 23 10.64 8.09 4.94
C ILE A 23 10.27 7.21 6.13
N ASN A 24 8.98 6.89 6.26
CA ASN A 24 8.50 6.02 7.33
C ASN A 24 7.17 5.37 6.92
N LYS A 25 6.69 4.47 7.76
CA LYS A 25 5.46 3.72 7.52
C LYS A 25 4.22 4.61 7.43
N PHE A 26 4.16 5.64 8.26
CA PHE A 26 3.01 6.55 8.28
C PHE A 26 2.87 7.30 6.95
N MET A 27 3.98 7.75 6.41
CA MET A 27 4.00 8.40 5.10
C MET A 27 3.59 7.42 4.00
N ALA A 28 4.04 6.17 4.10
CA ALA A 28 3.67 5.14 3.14
C ALA A 28 2.15 4.93 3.12
N TRP A 29 1.51 4.87 4.30
CA TRP A 29 0.07 4.76 4.40
C TRP A 29 -0.67 5.97 3.81
N ASP A 30 -0.16 7.18 4.03
CA ASP A 30 -0.74 8.39 3.47
C ASP A 30 -0.74 8.34 1.95
N ILE A 31 0.38 7.92 1.36
CA ILE A 31 0.50 7.77 -0.09
C ILE A 31 -0.49 6.72 -0.59
N PHE A 32 -0.60 5.60 0.12
CA PHE A 32 -1.53 4.54 -0.24
C PHE A 32 -2.97 5.01 -0.22
N GLU A 33 -3.37 5.78 0.79
CA GLU A 33 -4.73 6.33 0.89
C GLU A 33 -5.07 7.21 -0.31
N ASP A 34 -4.12 8.01 -0.79
CA ASP A 34 -4.31 8.83 -1.97
C ASP A 34 -4.52 7.98 -3.23
N ILE A 35 -3.76 6.88 -3.34
CA ILE A 35 -3.90 5.97 -4.47
C ILE A 35 -5.25 5.27 -4.45
N VAL A 36 -5.68 4.84 -3.26
CA VAL A 36 -6.94 4.09 -3.07
C VAL A 36 -8.17 4.94 -3.42
N LYS A 37 -8.08 6.26 -3.30
CA LYS A 37 -9.19 7.15 -3.65
C LYS A 37 -9.64 6.99 -5.10
N ASP A 38 -8.74 6.56 -5.98
CA ASP A 38 -9.03 6.35 -7.40
C ASP A 38 -9.51 4.93 -7.72
N PHE A 39 -9.59 4.06 -6.71
CA PHE A 39 -10.04 2.69 -6.91
C PHE A 39 -11.56 2.63 -7.05
N ASP A 40 -12.04 1.73 -7.90
CA ASP A 40 -13.48 1.49 -8.09
C ASP A 40 -14.08 0.69 -6.94
N GLU A 41 -13.24 0.03 -6.15
CA GLU A 41 -13.67 -0.84 -5.06
C GLU A 41 -13.06 -0.41 -3.74
N LYS A 42 -13.73 -0.78 -2.66
CA LYS A 42 -13.22 -0.56 -1.32
C LYS A 42 -12.13 -1.58 -0.99
N VAL A 43 -11.06 -1.13 -0.37
CA VAL A 43 -10.00 -2.00 0.17
C VAL A 43 -10.45 -2.46 1.55
N ILE A 44 -10.51 -3.78 1.76
CA ILE A 44 -10.97 -4.37 3.03
C ILE A 44 -9.82 -4.81 3.93
N SER A 45 -8.63 -4.95 3.36
CA SER A 45 -7.45 -5.42 4.10
C SER A 45 -6.20 -4.89 3.42
N ALA A 46 -5.22 -4.48 4.21
CA ALA A 46 -3.94 -4.04 3.69
C ALA A 46 -2.84 -4.22 4.73
N ASP A 47 -1.65 -4.60 4.27
CA ASP A 47 -0.45 -4.71 5.08
C ASP A 47 0.65 -3.88 4.45
N CYS A 48 1.44 -3.23 5.29
CA CYS A 48 2.54 -2.38 4.84
C CYS A 48 3.83 -2.79 5.55
N PHE A 49 4.88 -3.02 4.78
CA PHE A 49 6.18 -3.35 5.36
C PHE A 49 7.30 -2.80 4.49
N ARG A 50 8.45 -2.60 5.14
CA ARG A 50 9.62 -2.08 4.47
C ARG A 50 10.29 -3.17 3.64
N VAL A 51 10.63 -2.83 2.40
CA VAL A 51 11.41 -3.71 1.54
C VAL A 51 12.88 -3.52 1.87
N VAL A 52 13.53 -4.58 2.31
CA VAL A 52 14.95 -4.54 2.64
C VAL A 52 15.72 -5.05 1.43
N ASP A 53 16.56 -4.15 0.91
CA ASP A 53 17.46 -4.49 -0.19
C ASP A 53 18.73 -5.05 0.42
N SER A 54 18.98 -6.30 0.17
CA SER A 54 20.19 -6.96 0.70
C SER A 54 21.32 -6.93 -0.31
#